data_640faa2cf767f60b2b9ef80505c57085
#
_entry.id   640faa2cf767f60b2b9ef80505c57085
#
_cell.length_a   1.000
_cell.length_b   1.000
_cell.length_c   1.000
_cell.angle_alpha   90.00
_cell.angle_beta   90.00
_cell.angle_gamma   90.00
#
_symmetry.space_group_name_H-M   'P 1'
#
loop_
_entity.id
_entity.type
_entity.pdbx_description
1 polymer ?
#
loop_
_entity_poly.entity_id
_entity_poly.type
_entity_poly.pdbx_seq_one_letter_code
_entity_poly.pdbx_strand_id
1 'polypeptide(L)'
;MPRTSIGWIELAVAILAGAWTLIHLILSLGGSKAEDYWGPALLVLFVIALVLAFVRYARERPALQSQAGVERFPEPAISRFFLASSGAATVWFVVRMAAGAEWLLAGWEKVTSPAWGTSGKALAGFVAGALAKASGSNPAVQGWYASFLQDIVQHAGGFFSFIVTWGEVAVGLGLLLGVLTGVAAGFGVLMNLNYLLAGTVSVNPILGMFGLFLSLSWRVCGWIGLDHQPLPLLGLPWRPGPLFHRTEAIVRTEAMVRSRG
;
A
#
# COMPACT_ATOMS: atom_id res chain seq x y z
N MET A 1 22.79 -0.52 -7.60
CA MET A 1 22.33 -1.90 -7.36
C MET A 1 22.33 -2.63 -8.68
N PRO A 2 22.85 -3.88 -8.78
CA PRO A 2 22.67 -4.65 -9.99
C PRO A 2 21.17 -4.87 -10.21
N ARG A 3 20.71 -4.69 -11.45
CA ARG A 3 19.36 -5.07 -11.87
C ARG A 3 19.25 -6.58 -11.73
N THR A 4 18.77 -7.06 -10.60
CA THR A 4 18.38 -8.46 -10.48
C THR A 4 17.11 -8.61 -11.32
N SER A 5 17.24 -9.29 -12.46
CA SER A 5 16.09 -9.63 -13.29
C SER A 5 15.15 -10.53 -12.48
N ILE A 6 13.86 -10.26 -12.55
CA ILE A 6 12.83 -11.15 -12.00
C ILE A 6 12.99 -12.49 -12.70
N GLY A 7 13.03 -13.58 -11.95
CA GLY A 7 13.08 -14.93 -12.51
C GLY A 7 11.77 -15.29 -13.22
N TRP A 8 11.82 -16.21 -14.18
CA TRP A 8 10.63 -16.66 -14.92
C TRP A 8 9.52 -17.19 -14.01
N ILE A 9 9.88 -17.89 -12.93
CA ILE A 9 8.90 -18.41 -11.96
C ILE A 9 8.27 -17.28 -11.17
N GLU A 10 9.04 -16.30 -10.74
CA GLU A 10 8.55 -15.11 -10.03
C GLU A 10 7.61 -14.28 -10.93
N LEU A 11 7.96 -14.15 -12.21
CA LEU A 11 7.11 -13.48 -13.21
C LEU A 11 5.81 -14.25 -13.41
N ALA A 12 5.84 -15.59 -13.52
CA ALA A 12 4.65 -16.41 -13.63
C ALA A 12 3.73 -16.25 -12.41
N VAL A 13 4.27 -16.27 -11.19
CA VAL A 13 3.49 -16.03 -9.97
C VAL A 13 2.83 -14.64 -9.98
N ALA A 14 3.57 -13.61 -10.40
CA ALA A 14 3.03 -12.26 -10.49
C ALA A 14 1.90 -12.17 -11.54
N ILE A 15 2.08 -12.77 -12.72
CA ILE A 15 1.05 -12.82 -13.78
C ILE A 15 -0.20 -13.55 -13.27
N LEU A 16 -0.03 -14.71 -12.63
CA LEU A 16 -1.16 -15.47 -12.08
C LEU A 16 -1.90 -14.69 -11.00
N ALA A 17 -1.18 -14.03 -10.06
CA ALA A 17 -1.79 -13.22 -9.02
C ALA A 17 -2.54 -12.01 -9.61
N GLY A 18 -1.95 -11.32 -10.57
CA GLY A 18 -2.59 -10.19 -11.25
C GLY A 18 -3.83 -10.60 -12.04
N ALA A 19 -3.74 -11.67 -12.84
CA ALA A 19 -4.86 -12.20 -13.61
C ALA A 19 -6.00 -12.67 -12.70
N TRP A 20 -5.67 -13.40 -11.64
CA TRP A 20 -6.66 -13.88 -10.66
C TRP A 20 -7.39 -12.73 -9.96
N THR A 21 -6.64 -11.70 -9.55
CA THR A 21 -7.22 -10.49 -8.95
C THR A 21 -8.11 -9.74 -9.93
N LEU A 22 -7.71 -9.63 -11.19
CA LEU A 22 -8.52 -8.99 -12.23
C LEU A 22 -9.84 -9.75 -12.48
N ILE A 23 -9.77 -11.08 -12.55
CA ILE A 23 -10.96 -11.93 -12.68
C ILE A 23 -11.90 -11.72 -11.48
N HIS A 24 -11.36 -11.73 -10.26
CA HIS A 24 -12.15 -11.49 -9.05
C HIS A 24 -12.84 -10.12 -9.09
N LEU A 25 -12.12 -9.07 -9.45
CA LEU A 25 -12.68 -7.73 -9.57
C LEU A 25 -13.80 -7.66 -10.61
N ILE A 26 -13.59 -8.22 -11.79
CA ILE A 26 -14.62 -8.23 -12.86
C ILE A 26 -15.89 -8.95 -12.38
N LEU A 27 -15.74 -10.10 -11.74
CA LEU A 27 -16.87 -10.90 -11.25
C LEU A 27 -17.60 -10.18 -10.11
N SER A 28 -16.87 -9.62 -9.14
CA SER A 28 -17.43 -8.90 -7.99
C SER A 28 -18.13 -7.61 -8.41
N LEU A 29 -17.54 -6.84 -9.31
CA LEU A 29 -18.15 -5.63 -9.87
C LEU A 29 -19.39 -5.97 -10.74
N GLY A 30 -19.41 -7.16 -11.34
CA GLY A 30 -20.56 -7.71 -12.07
C GLY A 30 -21.68 -8.29 -11.20
N GLY A 31 -21.53 -8.23 -9.86
CA GLY A 31 -22.53 -8.70 -8.89
C GLY A 31 -22.54 -10.22 -8.67
N SER A 32 -21.53 -10.96 -9.12
CA SER A 32 -21.41 -12.38 -8.83
C SER A 32 -20.67 -12.61 -7.50
N LYS A 33 -21.17 -13.56 -6.69
CA LYS A 33 -20.55 -13.97 -5.43
C LYS A 33 -19.35 -14.91 -5.68
N ALA A 34 -18.27 -14.36 -6.23
CA ALA A 34 -17.03 -15.11 -6.48
C ALA A 34 -16.06 -15.12 -5.27
N GLU A 35 -16.60 -14.82 -4.06
CA GLU A 35 -15.79 -14.58 -2.85
C GLU A 35 -15.12 -15.84 -2.30
N ASP A 36 -15.73 -17.04 -2.50
CA ASP A 36 -15.33 -18.25 -1.78
C ASP A 36 -13.94 -18.78 -2.15
N TYR A 37 -13.43 -18.50 -3.34
CA TYR A 37 -12.17 -19.06 -3.85
C TYR A 37 -11.03 -18.04 -4.02
N TRP A 38 -11.33 -16.74 -3.97
CA TRP A 38 -10.35 -15.71 -4.25
C TRP A 38 -9.25 -15.64 -3.18
N GLY A 39 -9.63 -15.56 -1.91
CA GLY A 39 -8.70 -15.49 -0.79
C GLY A 39 -7.76 -16.72 -0.70
N PRO A 40 -8.29 -17.96 -0.70
CA PRO A 40 -7.45 -19.15 -0.68
C PRO A 40 -6.45 -19.24 -1.84
N ALA A 41 -6.84 -18.87 -3.05
CA ALA A 41 -5.94 -18.89 -4.21
C ALA A 41 -4.82 -17.85 -4.08
N LEU A 42 -5.12 -16.63 -3.64
CA LEU A 42 -4.10 -15.62 -3.36
C LEU A 42 -3.16 -16.03 -2.22
N LEU A 43 -3.68 -16.70 -1.19
CA LEU A 43 -2.85 -17.23 -0.11
C LEU A 43 -1.84 -18.25 -0.63
N VAL A 44 -2.26 -19.16 -1.52
CA VAL A 44 -1.33 -20.12 -2.16
C VAL A 44 -0.25 -19.38 -2.96
N LEU A 45 -0.64 -18.41 -3.78
CA LEU A 45 0.31 -17.61 -4.56
C LEU A 45 1.24 -16.80 -3.64
N PHE A 46 0.74 -16.28 -2.54
CA PHE A 46 1.56 -15.60 -1.53
C PHE A 46 2.59 -16.54 -0.90
N VAL A 47 2.19 -17.74 -0.51
CA VAL A 47 3.13 -18.74 0.06
C VAL A 47 4.20 -19.12 -0.95
N ILE A 48 3.84 -19.33 -2.22
CA ILE A 48 4.81 -19.61 -3.29
C ILE A 48 5.77 -18.42 -3.46
N ALA A 49 5.25 -17.20 -3.54
CA ALA A 49 6.06 -15.99 -3.65
C ALA A 49 7.01 -15.83 -2.45
N LEU A 50 6.53 -16.13 -1.24
CA LEU A 50 7.34 -16.07 -0.02
C LEU A 50 8.48 -17.10 -0.03
N VAL A 51 8.20 -18.34 -0.45
CA VAL A 51 9.24 -19.38 -0.60
C VAL A 51 10.29 -18.95 -1.62
N LEU A 52 9.88 -18.44 -2.77
CA LEU A 52 10.79 -17.92 -3.80
C LEU A 52 11.65 -16.77 -3.25
N ALA A 53 11.04 -15.87 -2.50
CA ALA A 53 11.75 -14.75 -1.85
C ALA A 53 12.80 -15.25 -0.84
N PHE A 54 12.48 -16.26 -0.03
CA PHE A 54 13.45 -16.84 0.90
C PHE A 54 14.59 -17.56 0.19
N VAL A 55 14.33 -18.29 -0.89
CA VAL A 55 15.37 -18.90 -1.73
C VAL A 55 16.29 -17.82 -2.31
N ARG A 56 15.70 -16.73 -2.77
CA ARG A 56 16.44 -15.60 -3.32
C ARG A 56 17.24 -14.87 -2.25
N TYR A 57 16.64 -14.63 -1.07
CA TYR A 57 17.33 -14.08 0.09
C TYR A 57 18.55 -14.89 0.47
N ALA A 58 18.44 -16.23 0.51
CA ALA A 58 19.56 -17.09 0.84
C ALA A 58 20.76 -16.93 -0.14
N ARG A 59 20.44 -16.68 -1.42
CA ARG A 59 21.46 -16.40 -2.46
C ARG A 59 22.06 -14.99 -2.35
N GLU A 60 21.27 -14.00 -2.02
CA GLU A 60 21.68 -12.58 -1.95
C GLU A 60 22.28 -12.20 -0.58
N ARG A 61 22.03 -13.00 0.46
CA ARG A 61 22.45 -12.71 1.84
C ARG A 61 23.91 -12.30 2.00
N PRO A 62 24.91 -12.99 1.37
CA PRO A 62 26.31 -12.59 1.50
C PRO A 62 26.58 -11.17 0.99
N ALA A 63 25.99 -10.81 -0.16
CA ALA A 63 26.12 -9.48 -0.75
C ALA A 63 25.42 -8.41 0.10
N LEU A 64 24.24 -8.71 0.66
CA LEU A 64 23.50 -7.82 1.56
C LEU A 64 24.25 -7.56 2.87
N GLN A 65 24.96 -8.58 3.38
CA GLN A 65 25.79 -8.43 4.57
C GLN A 65 27.04 -7.59 4.31
N SER A 66 27.68 -7.74 3.15
CA SER A 66 28.86 -6.96 2.80
C SER A 66 28.58 -5.48 2.55
N GLN A 67 27.33 -5.13 2.22
CA GLN A 67 26.89 -3.74 2.05
C GLN A 67 26.55 -3.04 3.37
N ALA A 68 26.57 -3.74 4.49
CA ALA A 68 26.46 -3.13 5.81
C ALA A 68 27.71 -2.28 6.03
N GLY A 69 27.58 -0.96 5.79
CA GLY A 69 28.63 0.01 6.09
C GLY A 69 28.90 0.09 7.60
N VAL A 70 29.79 0.99 7.98
CA VAL A 70 30.09 1.28 9.39
C VAL A 70 28.92 2.07 10.00
N GLU A 71 27.73 1.49 10.02
CA GLU A 71 26.58 2.06 10.70
C GLU A 71 26.58 1.67 12.17
N ARG A 72 26.22 2.61 13.03
CA ARG A 72 26.15 2.38 14.49
C ARG A 72 25.16 1.26 14.86
N PHE A 73 24.11 1.09 14.05
CA PHE A 73 23.09 0.06 14.18
C PHE A 73 22.78 -0.53 12.80
N PRO A 74 23.54 -1.53 12.34
CA PRO A 74 23.35 -2.12 11.02
C PRO A 74 22.00 -2.85 10.93
N GLU A 75 21.23 -2.54 9.89
CA GLU A 75 19.98 -3.25 9.62
C GLU A 75 20.24 -4.73 9.34
N PRO A 76 19.41 -5.65 9.87
CA PRO A 76 19.49 -7.06 9.54
C PRO A 76 19.37 -7.30 8.03
N ALA A 77 20.10 -8.27 7.50
CA ALA A 77 20.07 -8.59 6.06
C ALA A 77 18.67 -8.94 5.56
N ILE A 78 17.84 -9.56 6.42
CA ILE A 78 16.46 -9.92 6.09
C ILE A 78 15.57 -8.67 5.90
N SER A 79 15.69 -7.65 6.77
CA SER A 79 14.92 -6.43 6.61
C SER A 79 15.34 -5.66 5.36
N ARG A 80 16.64 -5.56 5.07
CA ARG A 80 17.12 -4.97 3.81
C ARG A 80 16.62 -5.71 2.58
N PHE A 81 16.54 -7.04 2.63
CA PHE A 81 15.98 -7.82 1.54
C PHE A 81 14.52 -7.47 1.29
N PHE A 82 13.66 -7.57 2.31
CA PHE A 82 12.23 -7.31 2.13
C PHE A 82 11.90 -5.83 1.90
N LEU A 83 12.64 -4.90 2.50
CA LEU A 83 12.31 -3.47 2.40
C LEU A 83 13.04 -2.72 1.28
N ALA A 84 14.11 -3.30 0.70
CA ALA A 84 14.95 -2.59 -0.24
C ALA A 84 15.50 -3.42 -1.42
N SER A 85 15.25 -4.74 -1.48
CA SER A 85 15.70 -5.58 -2.61
C SER A 85 14.54 -5.88 -3.56
N SER A 86 14.79 -5.74 -4.86
CA SER A 86 13.85 -6.19 -5.90
C SER A 86 13.59 -7.69 -5.88
N GLY A 87 14.42 -8.48 -5.15
CA GLY A 87 14.20 -9.89 -4.88
C GLY A 87 12.90 -10.18 -4.12
N ALA A 88 12.38 -9.22 -3.35
CA ALA A 88 11.11 -9.34 -2.64
C ALA A 88 9.91 -8.80 -3.43
N ALA A 89 10.11 -8.26 -4.64
CA ALA A 89 9.06 -7.57 -5.39
C ALA A 89 7.82 -8.43 -5.65
N THR A 90 7.99 -9.72 -5.91
CA THR A 90 6.87 -10.65 -6.17
C THR A 90 5.99 -10.85 -4.94
N VAL A 91 6.57 -10.95 -3.75
CA VAL A 91 5.81 -11.03 -2.49
C VAL A 91 4.95 -9.77 -2.33
N TRP A 92 5.58 -8.60 -2.47
CA TRP A 92 4.87 -7.33 -2.33
C TRP A 92 3.82 -7.11 -3.41
N PHE A 93 4.04 -7.63 -4.61
CA PHE A 93 3.03 -7.60 -5.67
C PHE A 93 1.78 -8.37 -5.26
N VAL A 94 1.90 -9.59 -4.72
CA VAL A 94 0.74 -10.39 -4.27
C VAL A 94 0.00 -9.69 -3.13
N VAL A 95 0.73 -9.19 -2.11
CA VAL A 95 0.12 -8.44 -0.99
C VAL A 95 -0.61 -7.19 -1.50
N ARG A 96 -0.01 -6.47 -2.44
CA ARG A 96 -0.60 -5.28 -3.05
C ARG A 96 -1.86 -5.59 -3.84
N MET A 97 -1.88 -6.70 -4.60
CA MET A 97 -3.08 -7.13 -5.32
C MET A 97 -4.22 -7.45 -4.36
N ALA A 98 -3.94 -8.17 -3.28
CA ALA A 98 -4.94 -8.47 -2.26
C ALA A 98 -5.49 -7.18 -1.61
N ALA A 99 -4.62 -6.35 -1.06
CA ALA A 99 -5.05 -5.12 -0.39
C ALA A 99 -5.74 -4.14 -1.34
N GLY A 100 -5.23 -4.00 -2.57
CA GLY A 100 -5.80 -3.09 -3.56
C GLY A 100 -7.19 -3.49 -4.03
N ALA A 101 -7.44 -4.80 -4.18
CA ALA A 101 -8.76 -5.31 -4.54
C ALA A 101 -9.79 -5.02 -3.44
N GLU A 102 -9.46 -5.32 -2.19
CA GLU A 102 -10.35 -5.03 -1.04
C GLU A 102 -10.70 -3.54 -0.96
N TRP A 103 -9.70 -2.66 -1.07
CA TRP A 103 -9.92 -1.21 -1.05
C TRP A 103 -10.77 -0.73 -2.23
N LEU A 104 -10.52 -1.24 -3.44
CA LEU A 104 -11.28 -0.83 -4.61
C LEU A 104 -12.74 -1.29 -4.53
N LEU A 105 -12.97 -2.53 -4.08
CA LEU A 105 -14.33 -3.07 -3.92
C LEU A 105 -15.11 -2.31 -2.86
N ALA A 106 -14.49 -2.03 -1.70
CA ALA A 106 -15.11 -1.23 -0.63
C ALA A 106 -15.46 0.18 -1.10
N GLY A 107 -14.55 0.84 -1.83
CA GLY A 107 -14.79 2.16 -2.41
C GLY A 107 -15.86 2.13 -3.50
N TRP A 108 -15.87 1.11 -4.35
CA TRP A 108 -16.86 0.95 -5.42
C TRP A 108 -18.28 0.75 -4.88
N GLU A 109 -18.42 -0.09 -3.84
CA GLU A 109 -19.70 -0.24 -3.13
C GLU A 109 -20.24 1.11 -2.66
N LYS A 110 -19.37 1.96 -2.13
CA LYS A 110 -19.75 3.30 -1.66
C LYS A 110 -20.09 4.25 -2.82
N VAL A 111 -19.33 4.22 -3.91
CA VAL A 111 -19.61 5.05 -5.10
C VAL A 111 -20.95 4.71 -5.71
N THR A 112 -21.32 3.44 -5.75
CA THR A 112 -22.57 2.95 -6.34
C THR A 112 -23.76 3.04 -5.38
N SER A 113 -23.52 3.27 -4.09
CA SER A 113 -24.56 3.36 -3.06
C SER A 113 -25.07 4.81 -2.92
N PRO A 114 -26.36 5.09 -3.18
CA PRO A 114 -26.93 6.43 -2.99
C PRO A 114 -26.81 6.96 -1.54
N ALA A 115 -26.69 6.05 -0.58
CA ALA A 115 -26.57 6.39 0.84
C ALA A 115 -25.20 6.99 1.22
N TRP A 116 -24.13 6.65 0.45
CA TRP A 116 -22.79 7.20 0.62
C TRP A 116 -22.56 8.49 -0.18
N GLY A 117 -23.47 8.86 -1.08
CA GLY A 117 -23.37 10.09 -1.88
C GLY A 117 -23.44 11.36 -1.03
N THR A 118 -23.82 12.46 -1.66
CA THR A 118 -23.93 13.79 -1.03
C THR A 118 -24.85 13.87 0.18
N SER A 119 -25.75 12.87 0.35
CA SER A 119 -26.66 12.80 1.51
C SER A 119 -25.96 12.50 2.84
N GLY A 120 -24.79 11.88 2.81
CA GLY A 120 -24.04 11.49 4.01
C GLY A 120 -24.76 10.51 4.96
N LYS A 121 -25.88 9.92 4.54
CA LYS A 121 -26.72 9.07 5.42
C LYS A 121 -25.98 7.82 5.93
N ALA A 122 -25.20 7.18 5.05
CA ALA A 122 -24.45 5.99 5.46
C ALA A 122 -23.35 6.35 6.45
N LEU A 123 -22.64 7.46 6.24
CA LEU A 123 -21.66 7.97 7.19
C LEU A 123 -22.31 8.33 8.55
N ALA A 124 -23.47 8.98 8.54
CA ALA A 124 -24.20 9.29 9.78
C ALA A 124 -24.58 8.01 10.54
N GLY A 125 -25.03 6.96 9.84
CA GLY A 125 -25.29 5.65 10.43
C GLY A 125 -24.03 4.99 11.00
N PHE A 126 -22.90 5.07 10.29
CA PHE A 126 -21.61 4.61 10.77
C PHE A 126 -21.16 5.32 12.05
N VAL A 127 -21.28 6.66 12.08
CA VAL A 127 -20.96 7.48 13.26
C VAL A 127 -21.86 7.10 14.43
N ALA A 128 -23.18 6.98 14.23
CA ALA A 128 -24.12 6.59 15.27
C ALA A 128 -23.75 5.21 15.85
N GLY A 129 -23.38 4.24 14.99
CA GLY A 129 -22.92 2.92 15.41
C GLY A 129 -21.62 2.94 16.21
N ALA A 130 -20.70 3.85 15.87
CA ALA A 130 -19.47 4.05 16.63
C ALA A 130 -19.74 4.69 18.01
N LEU A 131 -20.58 5.72 18.05
CA LEU A 131 -20.95 6.41 19.29
C LEU A 131 -21.67 5.47 20.28
N ALA A 132 -22.49 4.54 19.79
CA ALA A 132 -23.11 3.51 20.62
C ALA A 132 -22.09 2.62 21.32
N LYS A 133 -20.92 2.40 20.73
CA LYS A 133 -19.79 1.61 21.28
C LYS A 133 -18.88 2.41 22.22
N ALA A 134 -19.11 3.72 22.36
CA ALA A 134 -18.34 4.58 23.28
C ALA A 134 -18.88 4.57 24.71
N SER A 135 -19.99 3.86 24.98
CA SER A 135 -20.65 3.78 26.29
C SER A 135 -20.48 2.38 26.91
N GLY A 136 -20.71 2.29 28.22
CA GLY A 136 -20.64 1.02 28.97
C GLY A 136 -19.37 0.89 29.80
N SER A 137 -19.22 -0.26 30.48
CA SER A 137 -18.10 -0.53 31.38
C SER A 137 -16.78 -0.84 30.67
N ASN A 138 -16.83 -1.23 29.39
CA ASN A 138 -15.65 -1.52 28.57
C ASN A 138 -15.87 -1.00 27.14
N PRO A 139 -15.77 0.32 26.92
CA PRO A 139 -16.07 0.93 25.64
C PRO A 139 -15.05 0.53 24.57
N ALA A 140 -15.52 0.10 23.39
CA ALA A 140 -14.68 -0.22 22.25
C ALA A 140 -14.21 1.05 21.51
N VAL A 141 -14.89 2.17 21.67
CA VAL A 141 -14.56 3.48 21.10
C VAL A 141 -14.16 4.42 22.24
N GLN A 142 -12.96 4.99 22.13
CA GLN A 142 -12.44 5.90 23.14
C GLN A 142 -13.22 7.24 23.13
N GLY A 143 -13.39 7.87 24.30
CA GLY A 143 -14.18 9.10 24.46
C GLY A 143 -13.68 10.24 23.56
N TRP A 144 -12.38 10.47 23.46
CA TRP A 144 -11.80 11.50 22.60
C TRP A 144 -12.14 11.29 21.11
N TYR A 145 -12.18 10.02 20.67
CA TYR A 145 -12.53 9.70 19.28
C TYR A 145 -14.03 9.81 19.05
N ALA A 146 -14.85 9.46 20.04
CA ALA A 146 -16.29 9.70 19.99
C ALA A 146 -16.61 11.20 19.85
N SER A 147 -15.94 12.09 20.61
CA SER A 147 -16.06 13.55 20.45
C SER A 147 -15.64 13.99 19.05
N PHE A 148 -14.52 13.49 18.52
CA PHE A 148 -14.10 13.80 17.15
C PHE A 148 -15.19 13.41 16.12
N LEU A 149 -15.76 12.22 16.27
CA LEU A 149 -16.85 11.77 15.37
C LEU A 149 -18.08 12.65 15.47
N GLN A 150 -18.48 13.01 16.69
CA GLN A 150 -19.68 13.81 16.95
C GLN A 150 -19.49 15.27 16.55
N ASP A 151 -18.38 15.89 16.94
CA ASP A 151 -18.21 17.34 16.84
C ASP A 151 -17.64 17.77 15.49
N ILE A 152 -16.89 16.89 14.81
CA ILE A 152 -16.23 17.20 13.53
C ILE A 152 -16.82 16.41 12.38
N VAL A 153 -16.80 15.07 12.46
CA VAL A 153 -17.17 14.22 11.32
C VAL A 153 -18.66 14.35 11.02
N GLN A 154 -19.51 14.36 12.04
CA GLN A 154 -20.95 14.45 11.87
C GLN A 154 -21.38 15.81 11.29
N HIS A 155 -20.74 16.93 11.69
CA HIS A 155 -21.03 18.26 11.17
C HIS A 155 -20.58 18.46 9.73
N ALA A 156 -19.52 17.79 9.30
CA ALA A 156 -19.00 17.84 7.93
C ALA A 156 -19.27 16.54 7.15
N GLY A 157 -20.41 15.88 7.40
CA GLY A 157 -20.72 14.54 6.91
C GLY A 157 -20.58 14.33 5.40
N GLY A 158 -21.00 15.31 4.58
CA GLY A 158 -20.83 15.23 3.11
C GLY A 158 -19.36 15.22 2.67
N PHE A 159 -18.52 16.04 3.31
CA PHE A 159 -17.08 16.09 3.04
C PHE A 159 -16.38 14.80 3.45
N PHE A 160 -16.65 14.28 4.64
CA PHE A 160 -16.07 13.02 5.09
C PHE A 160 -16.57 11.82 4.28
N SER A 161 -17.86 11.81 3.89
CA SER A 161 -18.40 10.79 3.00
C SER A 161 -17.66 10.77 1.66
N PHE A 162 -17.39 11.94 1.07
CA PHE A 162 -16.62 12.07 -0.15
C PHE A 162 -15.16 11.55 0.02
N ILE A 163 -14.48 12.01 1.08
CA ILE A 163 -13.09 11.59 1.35
C ILE A 163 -12.99 10.08 1.57
N VAL A 164 -13.91 9.49 2.34
CA VAL A 164 -13.91 8.05 2.59
C VAL A 164 -14.14 7.30 1.28
N THR A 165 -15.19 7.63 0.56
CA THR A 165 -15.55 6.94 -0.69
C THR A 165 -14.44 6.99 -1.74
N TRP A 166 -13.99 8.20 -2.08
CA TRP A 166 -12.96 8.37 -3.10
C TRP A 166 -11.55 8.05 -2.60
N GLY A 167 -11.31 8.17 -1.30
CA GLY A 167 -10.08 7.73 -0.67
C GLY A 167 -9.87 6.22 -0.81
N GLU A 168 -10.91 5.41 -0.57
CA GLU A 168 -10.85 3.95 -0.77
C GLU A 168 -10.59 3.60 -2.23
N VAL A 169 -11.29 4.25 -3.17
CA VAL A 169 -11.05 4.05 -4.62
C VAL A 169 -9.61 4.43 -4.98
N ALA A 170 -9.12 5.57 -4.51
CA ALA A 170 -7.77 6.04 -4.82
C ALA A 170 -6.69 5.12 -4.24
N VAL A 171 -6.86 4.66 -2.99
CA VAL A 171 -5.98 3.66 -2.37
C VAL A 171 -6.01 2.36 -3.17
N GLY A 172 -7.21 1.85 -3.49
CA GLY A 172 -7.38 0.63 -4.28
C GLY A 172 -6.68 0.71 -5.64
N LEU A 173 -6.94 1.77 -6.41
CA LEU A 173 -6.29 1.99 -7.71
C LEU A 173 -4.78 2.21 -7.59
N GLY A 174 -4.33 2.99 -6.62
CA GLY A 174 -2.91 3.23 -6.36
C GLY A 174 -2.16 1.93 -6.07
N LEU A 175 -2.76 1.06 -5.25
CA LEU A 175 -2.20 -0.26 -4.94
C LEU A 175 -2.25 -1.20 -6.15
N LEU A 176 -3.36 -1.33 -6.85
CA LEU A 176 -3.50 -2.24 -8.00
C LEU A 176 -2.58 -1.86 -9.16
N LEU A 177 -2.53 -0.59 -9.52
CA LEU A 177 -1.68 -0.10 -10.60
C LEU A 177 -0.21 0.01 -10.17
N GLY A 178 0.05 0.10 -8.87
CA GLY A 178 1.38 0.36 -8.35
C GLY A 178 1.85 1.76 -8.66
N VAL A 179 1.00 2.74 -8.42
CA VAL A 179 1.29 4.17 -8.57
C VAL A 179 1.36 4.81 -7.19
N LEU A 180 2.51 5.41 -6.86
CA LEU A 180 2.77 5.96 -5.54
C LEU A 180 2.41 4.96 -4.43
N THR A 181 2.78 3.70 -4.63
CA THR A 181 2.32 2.55 -3.84
C THR A 181 2.50 2.78 -2.34
N GLY A 182 3.67 3.29 -1.92
CA GLY A 182 3.94 3.57 -0.51
C GLY A 182 3.02 4.65 0.07
N VAL A 183 2.68 5.66 -0.73
CA VAL A 183 1.76 6.75 -0.34
C VAL A 183 0.34 6.21 -0.24
N ALA A 184 -0.13 5.49 -1.26
CA ALA A 184 -1.44 4.85 -1.25
C ALA A 184 -1.60 3.90 -0.06
N ALA A 185 -0.59 3.06 0.21
CA ALA A 185 -0.56 2.19 1.37
C ALA A 185 -0.64 2.97 2.70
N GLY A 186 0.10 4.07 2.82
CA GLY A 186 0.07 4.95 4.00
C GLY A 186 -1.31 5.55 4.26
N PHE A 187 -1.98 6.03 3.22
CA PHE A 187 -3.37 6.49 3.33
C PHE A 187 -4.32 5.35 3.71
N GLY A 188 -4.12 4.14 3.15
CA GLY A 188 -4.87 2.95 3.56
C GLY A 188 -4.70 2.63 5.05
N VAL A 189 -3.47 2.72 5.58
CA VAL A 189 -3.21 2.56 7.03
C VAL A 189 -3.97 3.62 7.84
N LEU A 190 -3.93 4.88 7.42
CA LEU A 190 -4.62 5.97 8.09
C LEU A 190 -6.15 5.72 8.13
N MET A 191 -6.74 5.29 7.02
CA MET A 191 -8.16 4.96 6.94
C MET A 191 -8.50 3.75 7.82
N ASN A 192 -7.71 2.67 7.77
CA ASN A 192 -7.88 1.51 8.64
C ASN A 192 -7.79 1.87 10.12
N LEU A 193 -6.86 2.73 10.50
CA LEU A 193 -6.74 3.20 11.87
C LEU A 193 -8.03 3.92 12.32
N ASN A 194 -8.61 4.76 11.47
CA ASN A 194 -9.89 5.43 11.76
C ASN A 194 -11.04 4.43 11.91
N TYR A 195 -11.11 3.40 11.07
CA TYR A 195 -12.13 2.34 11.21
C TYR A 195 -11.97 1.55 12.51
N LEU A 196 -10.74 1.20 12.88
CA LEU A 196 -10.46 0.49 14.13
C LEU A 196 -10.79 1.36 15.35
N LEU A 197 -10.47 2.66 15.33
CA LEU A 197 -10.83 3.61 16.39
C LEU A 197 -12.36 3.79 16.50
N ALA A 198 -13.10 3.64 15.40
CA ALA A 198 -14.55 3.59 15.40
C ALA A 198 -15.15 2.24 15.84
N GLY A 199 -14.32 1.30 16.30
CA GLY A 199 -14.74 -0.02 16.75
C GLY A 199 -15.20 -0.93 15.62
N THR A 200 -14.72 -0.71 14.38
CA THR A 200 -15.02 -1.54 13.21
C THR A 200 -13.83 -2.46 12.93
N VAL A 201 -13.95 -3.72 13.34
CA VAL A 201 -12.85 -4.69 13.22
C VAL A 201 -12.82 -5.30 11.82
N SER A 202 -13.79 -6.15 11.43
CA SER A 202 -13.84 -6.80 10.11
C SER A 202 -12.45 -7.23 9.58
N VAL A 203 -12.13 -6.92 8.33
CA VAL A 203 -10.83 -7.17 7.70
C VAL A 203 -9.78 -6.07 7.96
N ASN A 204 -10.17 -4.98 8.64
CA ASN A 204 -9.32 -3.80 8.85
C ASN A 204 -7.98 -4.09 9.53
N PRO A 205 -7.85 -4.98 10.52
CA PRO A 205 -6.54 -5.29 11.11
C PRO A 205 -5.57 -5.89 10.08
N ILE A 206 -6.05 -6.77 9.20
CA ILE A 206 -5.25 -7.42 8.15
C ILE A 206 -4.84 -6.41 7.09
N LEU A 207 -5.79 -5.61 6.61
CA LEU A 207 -5.52 -4.55 5.63
C LEU A 207 -4.59 -3.47 6.21
N GLY A 208 -4.74 -3.12 7.49
CA GLY A 208 -3.85 -2.21 8.20
C GLY A 208 -2.42 -2.74 8.27
N MET A 209 -2.26 -4.03 8.58
CA MET A 209 -0.95 -4.69 8.59
C MET A 209 -0.33 -4.74 7.19
N PHE A 210 -1.09 -5.11 6.16
CA PHE A 210 -0.61 -5.09 4.77
C PHE A 210 -0.20 -3.69 4.34
N GLY A 211 -1.02 -2.69 4.62
CA GLY A 211 -0.73 -1.30 4.34
C GLY A 211 0.56 -0.81 5.03
N LEU A 212 0.75 -1.17 6.30
CA LEU A 212 1.96 -0.82 7.06
C LEU A 212 3.21 -1.42 6.40
N PHE A 213 3.20 -2.71 6.09
CA PHE A 213 4.35 -3.36 5.44
C PHE A 213 4.60 -2.82 4.03
N LEU A 214 3.55 -2.55 3.25
CA LEU A 214 3.68 -1.91 1.94
C LEU A 214 4.26 -0.50 2.06
N SER A 215 3.85 0.29 3.07
CA SER A 215 4.42 1.61 3.32
C SER A 215 5.89 1.54 3.70
N LEU A 216 6.29 0.59 4.56
CA LEU A 216 7.68 0.39 4.93
C LEU A 216 8.54 -0.10 3.75
N SER A 217 7.96 -0.92 2.87
CA SER A 217 8.63 -1.43 1.66
C SER A 217 8.45 -0.53 0.44
N TRP A 218 8.11 0.76 0.62
CA TRP A 218 7.80 1.72 -0.45
C TRP A 218 8.83 1.75 -1.59
N ARG A 219 10.10 1.38 -1.31
CA ARG A 219 11.16 1.31 -2.30
C ARG A 219 11.01 0.18 -3.31
N VAL A 220 10.29 -0.89 -2.96
CA VAL A 220 10.20 -2.11 -3.78
C VAL A 220 8.78 -2.60 -4.02
N CYS A 221 7.80 -2.19 -3.20
CA CYS A 221 6.44 -2.68 -3.32
C CYS A 221 5.75 -2.30 -4.64
N GLY A 222 6.17 -1.20 -5.27
CA GLY A 222 5.73 -0.76 -6.59
C GLY A 222 6.61 -1.23 -7.76
N TRP A 223 7.63 -2.07 -7.51
CA TRP A 223 8.59 -2.50 -8.53
C TRP A 223 7.93 -3.21 -9.72
N ILE A 224 7.00 -4.14 -9.45
CA ILE A 224 6.14 -4.75 -10.46
C ILE A 224 4.88 -3.86 -10.59
N GLY A 225 5.01 -2.69 -11.16
CA GLY A 225 3.92 -1.71 -11.29
C GLY A 225 4.40 -0.45 -11.98
N LEU A 226 3.56 0.57 -11.99
CA LEU A 226 3.86 1.84 -12.67
C LEU A 226 4.91 2.67 -11.91
N ASP A 227 5.13 2.46 -10.62
CA ASP A 227 6.16 3.15 -9.82
C ASP A 227 7.57 3.01 -10.38
N HIS A 228 7.79 1.97 -11.17
CA HIS A 228 9.05 1.75 -11.87
C HIS A 228 9.44 2.90 -12.82
N GLN A 229 8.48 3.69 -13.28
CA GLN A 229 8.68 4.78 -14.20
C GLN A 229 8.77 6.16 -13.52
N PRO A 230 7.75 6.62 -12.74
CA PRO A 230 7.75 7.97 -12.17
C PRO A 230 8.73 8.15 -11.00
N LEU A 231 8.93 7.14 -10.15
CA LEU A 231 9.81 7.29 -8.99
C LEU A 231 11.28 7.56 -9.38
N PRO A 232 11.89 6.89 -10.38
CA PRO A 232 13.22 7.22 -10.85
C PRO A 232 13.35 8.64 -11.43
N LEU A 233 12.28 9.18 -12.03
CA LEU A 233 12.27 10.57 -12.53
C LEU A 233 12.39 11.58 -11.39
N LEU A 234 11.80 11.26 -10.24
CA LEU A 234 11.89 12.07 -9.01
C LEU A 234 13.18 11.81 -8.22
N GLY A 235 14.04 10.89 -8.68
CA GLY A 235 15.24 10.48 -7.94
C GLY A 235 14.99 9.49 -6.82
N LEU A 236 13.78 8.97 -6.73
CA LEU A 236 13.35 8.01 -5.74
C LEU A 236 13.16 6.63 -6.36
N PRO A 237 13.51 5.56 -5.68
CA PRO A 237 14.26 5.46 -4.43
C PRO A 237 15.77 5.30 -4.65
N TRP A 238 16.28 5.24 -5.90
CA TRP A 238 17.59 4.64 -6.18
C TRP A 238 18.61 5.54 -6.88
N ARG A 239 18.19 6.57 -7.58
CA ARG A 239 19.07 7.49 -8.31
C ARG A 239 18.48 8.90 -8.37
N PRO A 240 19.32 9.95 -8.37
CA PRO A 240 18.84 11.28 -8.70
C PRO A 240 18.14 11.26 -10.06
N GLY A 241 16.90 11.67 -10.10
CA GLY A 241 16.12 11.74 -11.33
C GLY A 241 16.51 12.92 -12.21
N PRO A 242 16.06 12.97 -13.47
CA PRO A 242 16.38 14.06 -14.41
C PRO A 242 16.03 15.45 -13.88
N LEU A 243 15.05 15.55 -12.99
CA LEU A 243 14.63 16.82 -12.38
C LEU A 243 15.71 17.41 -11.44
N PHE A 244 16.58 16.56 -10.87
CA PHE A 244 17.63 16.97 -9.93
C PHE A 244 19.04 17.03 -10.56
N HIS A 245 19.24 16.45 -11.74
CA HIS A 245 20.53 16.48 -12.45
C HIS A 245 20.95 17.88 -12.92
N ARG A 246 20.01 18.81 -13.05
CA ARG A 246 20.31 20.17 -13.51
C ARG A 246 21.21 20.92 -12.53
N THR A 247 21.08 20.65 -11.24
CA THR A 247 21.91 21.28 -10.19
C THR A 247 23.35 20.75 -10.18
N GLU A 248 23.55 19.44 -10.36
CA GLU A 248 24.90 18.87 -10.42
C GLU A 248 25.68 19.28 -11.66
N ALA A 249 25.02 19.40 -12.81
CA ALA A 249 25.64 19.89 -14.04
C ALA A 249 26.10 21.35 -13.89
N ILE A 250 25.30 22.20 -13.26
CA ILE A 250 25.64 23.61 -13.00
C ILE A 250 26.83 23.69 -12.02
N VAL A 251 26.78 22.95 -10.91
CA VAL A 251 27.85 22.92 -9.91
C VAL A 251 29.17 22.39 -10.49
N ARG A 252 29.12 21.37 -11.35
CA ARG A 252 30.32 20.86 -12.06
C ARG A 252 30.88 21.89 -13.03
N THR A 253 30.01 22.57 -13.76
CA THR A 253 30.43 23.63 -14.71
C THR A 253 31.07 24.80 -13.98
N GLU A 254 30.49 25.25 -12.87
CA GLU A 254 31.06 26.33 -12.03
C GLU A 254 32.40 25.92 -11.39
N ALA A 255 32.52 24.68 -10.94
CA ALA A 255 33.76 24.12 -10.38
C ALA A 255 34.89 24.06 -11.46
N MET A 256 34.55 23.65 -12.70
CA MET A 256 35.49 23.63 -13.80
C MET A 256 35.93 25.05 -14.27
N VAL A 257 35.03 26.01 -14.22
CA VAL A 257 35.35 27.41 -14.55
C VAL A 257 36.26 27.98 -13.47
N ARG A 258 36.01 27.72 -12.19
CA ARG A 258 36.86 28.17 -11.07
C ARG A 258 38.26 27.53 -11.04
N SER A 259 38.43 26.35 -11.59
CA SER A 259 39.71 25.64 -11.64
C SER A 259 40.61 26.07 -12.83
N ARG A 260 40.09 26.90 -13.77
CA ARG A 260 40.79 27.38 -14.96
C ARG A 260 41.12 28.88 -14.93
N GLY A 261 40.74 29.60 -13.90
CA GLY A 261 41.10 30.97 -13.60
C GLY A 261 41.99 31.07 -12.38
#